data_f6381530e27e1dd88c3b01142c613f6c
#
_entry.id   f6381530e27e1dd88c3b01142c613f6c
#
_cell.length_a   1.000
_cell.length_b   1.000
_cell.length_c   1.000
_cell.angle_alpha   90.00
_cell.angle_beta   90.00
_cell.angle_gamma   90.00
#
_symmetry.space_group_name_H-M   'P 1'
#
loop_
_entity.id
_entity.type
_entity.pdbx_description
1 polymer ?
#
loop_
_entity_poly.entity_id
_entity_poly.type
_entity_poly.pdbx_seq_one_letter_code
_entity_poly.pdbx_strand_id
1 'polypeptide(L)'
;MDMGGQGQADATVPNPAIADLQNLKARLHSELGTLNDTLKKTSSDMGGKKVWVGKAADTWTTEVDGRRSRIKILLGKLEPIIDAKIKSLPENVSPGEAKMYNMDKYRY
;
A
#
# COMPACT_ATOMS: atom_id res chain seq x y z
N MET A 1 2.50 -34.92 26.96
CA MET A 1 2.38 -34.68 26.25
C MET A 1 2.46 -34.39 25.73
N ASP A 2 2.27 -34.33 26.07
CA ASP A 2 2.19 -34.12 25.36
C ASP A 2 2.44 -33.75 24.85
N MET A 3 2.68 -33.98 24.91
CA MET A 3 2.86 -33.52 24.28
C MET A 3 2.98 -33.35 23.16
N GLY A 4 3.54 -34.13 22.77
CA GLY A 4 3.71 -33.90 21.36
C GLY A 4 2.47 -33.35 20.73
N GLY A 5 1.38 -33.93 21.05
CA GLY A 5 0.11 -33.39 20.57
C GLY A 5 -0.14 -31.96 20.97
N GLN A 6 0.38 -31.59 22.11
CA GLN A 6 0.23 -30.23 22.57
C GLN A 6 0.95 -29.23 21.67
N GLY A 7 2.16 -29.59 21.27
CA GLY A 7 2.90 -28.74 20.38
C GLY A 7 2.17 -28.51 19.08
N GLN A 8 1.51 -29.54 18.57
CA GLN A 8 0.74 -29.41 17.34
C GLN A 8 -0.57 -28.67 17.56
N ALA A 9 -1.22 -28.89 18.70
CA ALA A 9 -2.46 -28.19 18.99
C ALA A 9 -2.24 -26.69 19.11
N ASP A 10 -1.07 -26.32 19.65
CA ASP A 10 -0.72 -24.92 19.82
C ASP A 10 0.05 -24.36 18.63
N ALA A 11 0.33 -25.21 17.65
CA ALA A 11 1.06 -24.75 16.48
C ALA A 11 0.27 -23.70 15.72
N THR A 12 0.90 -22.58 15.50
CA THR A 12 0.31 -21.51 14.73
C THR A 12 1.30 -21.05 13.68
N VAL A 13 0.80 -20.35 12.71
CA VAL A 13 1.62 -19.76 11.65
C VAL A 13 1.33 -18.26 11.58
N PRO A 14 2.25 -17.48 11.06
CA PRO A 14 1.99 -16.06 10.89
C PRO A 14 0.73 -15.86 10.06
N ASN A 15 -0.04 -14.86 10.44
CA ASN A 15 -1.29 -14.56 9.75
C ASN A 15 -0.99 -14.01 8.35
N PRO A 16 -1.35 -14.72 7.28
CA PRO A 16 -1.04 -14.25 5.93
C PRO A 16 -1.77 -12.95 5.57
N ALA A 17 -2.89 -12.65 6.22
CA ALA A 17 -3.58 -11.39 5.99
C ALA A 17 -2.73 -10.20 6.43
N ILE A 18 -1.98 -10.34 7.52
CA ILE A 18 -1.08 -9.29 8.00
C ILE A 18 0.04 -9.06 6.98
N ALA A 19 0.64 -10.15 6.50
CA ALA A 19 1.71 -10.04 5.48
C ALA A 19 1.19 -9.35 4.22
N ASP A 20 -0.02 -9.70 3.78
CA ASP A 20 -0.62 -9.09 2.60
C ASP A 20 -0.88 -7.60 2.81
N LEU A 21 -1.34 -7.22 4.00
CA LEU A 21 -1.58 -5.81 4.33
C LEU A 21 -0.27 -5.02 4.41
N GLN A 22 0.78 -5.62 4.98
CA GLN A 22 2.09 -4.99 5.02
C GLN A 22 2.64 -4.79 3.61
N ASN A 23 2.47 -5.78 2.75
CA ASN A 23 2.88 -5.69 1.35
C ASN A 23 2.08 -4.63 0.60
N LEU A 24 0.78 -4.55 0.85
CA LEU A 24 -0.07 -3.54 0.25
C LEU A 24 0.41 -2.14 0.65
N LYS A 25 0.68 -1.94 1.94
CA LYS A 25 1.18 -0.66 2.43
C LYS A 25 2.50 -0.29 1.75
N ALA A 26 3.43 -1.23 1.68
CA ALA A 26 4.72 -1.00 1.04
C ALA A 26 4.58 -0.65 -0.43
N ARG A 27 3.69 -1.36 -1.14
CA ARG A 27 3.45 -1.11 -2.57
C ARG A 27 2.78 0.23 -2.80
N LEU A 28 1.81 0.59 -1.98
CA LEU A 28 1.17 1.90 -2.07
C LEU A 28 2.21 3.01 -1.90
N HIS A 29 3.05 2.87 -0.89
CA HIS A 29 4.09 3.85 -0.61
C HIS A 29 5.05 3.97 -1.79
N SER A 30 5.51 2.85 -2.31
CA SER A 30 6.47 2.79 -3.41
C SER A 30 5.86 3.29 -4.71
N GLU A 31 4.70 2.78 -5.09
CA GLU A 31 4.08 3.11 -6.38
C GLU A 31 3.56 4.54 -6.43
N LEU A 32 2.91 5.00 -5.36
CA LEU A 32 2.43 6.37 -5.31
C LEU A 32 3.59 7.35 -5.19
N GLY A 33 4.65 6.97 -4.48
CA GLY A 33 5.86 7.77 -4.42
C GLY A 33 6.50 7.93 -5.79
N THR A 34 6.61 6.84 -6.54
CA THR A 34 7.15 6.86 -7.91
C THR A 34 6.28 7.72 -8.82
N LEU A 35 4.97 7.56 -8.74
CA LEU A 35 4.05 8.37 -9.54
C LEU A 35 4.21 9.86 -9.21
N ASN A 36 4.27 10.19 -7.92
CA ASN A 36 4.43 11.56 -7.47
C ASN A 36 5.73 12.17 -8.00
N ASP A 37 6.82 11.42 -7.95
CA ASP A 37 8.12 11.87 -8.43
C ASP A 37 8.11 12.04 -9.95
N THR A 38 7.47 11.14 -10.66
CA THR A 38 7.32 11.23 -12.11
C THR A 38 6.55 12.47 -12.49
N LEU A 39 5.46 12.76 -11.80
CA LEU A 39 4.67 13.97 -12.06
C LEU A 39 5.47 15.22 -11.76
N LYS A 40 6.25 15.21 -10.68
CA LYS A 40 7.12 16.34 -10.33
C LYS A 40 8.14 16.59 -11.43
N LYS A 41 8.80 15.54 -11.90
CA LYS A 41 9.81 15.65 -12.94
C LYS A 41 9.21 16.16 -14.25
N THR A 42 8.06 15.63 -14.64
CA THR A 42 7.38 16.05 -15.86
C THR A 42 7.00 17.52 -15.78
N SER A 43 6.45 17.95 -14.65
CA SER A 43 6.09 19.34 -14.44
C SER A 43 7.31 20.25 -14.53
N SER A 44 8.41 19.85 -13.89
CA SER A 44 9.66 20.59 -13.90
C SER A 44 10.26 20.68 -15.31
N ASP A 45 10.25 19.56 -16.04
CA ASP A 45 10.78 19.50 -17.40
C ASP A 45 9.99 20.40 -18.35
N MET A 46 8.68 20.37 -18.25
CA MET A 46 7.83 21.21 -19.10
C MET A 46 8.03 22.69 -18.84
N GLY A 47 8.09 23.08 -17.56
CA GLY A 47 8.30 24.48 -17.19
C GLY A 47 9.73 24.93 -17.41
N GLY A 48 10.70 24.12 -17.00
CA GLY A 48 12.11 24.46 -17.04
C GLY A 48 12.68 24.58 -18.44
N LYS A 49 12.22 23.72 -19.34
CA LYS A 49 12.69 23.72 -20.72
C LYS A 49 11.89 24.65 -21.62
N LYS A 50 10.88 25.30 -21.07
CA LYS A 50 10.01 26.20 -21.81
C LYS A 50 9.43 25.57 -23.08
N VAL A 51 9.23 24.23 -22.99
CA VAL A 51 8.60 23.50 -24.09
C VAL A 51 7.18 23.99 -24.28
N TRP A 52 6.57 24.39 -23.17
CA TRP A 52 5.20 24.82 -23.14
C TRP A 52 5.09 26.02 -22.23
N VAL A 53 4.60 27.12 -22.76
CA VAL A 53 4.54 28.40 -22.06
C VAL A 53 3.13 28.98 -22.11
N GLY A 54 2.87 29.93 -21.21
CA GLY A 54 1.64 30.70 -21.22
C GLY A 54 0.63 30.11 -20.23
N LYS A 55 -0.61 30.55 -20.39
CA LYS A 55 -1.69 30.24 -19.47
C LYS A 55 -1.98 28.75 -19.43
N ALA A 56 -1.91 28.06 -20.55
CA ALA A 56 -2.15 26.62 -20.61
C ALA A 56 -1.10 25.87 -19.81
N ALA A 57 0.16 26.28 -19.88
CA ALA A 57 1.24 25.66 -19.12
C ALA A 57 1.04 25.88 -17.62
N ASP A 58 0.64 27.10 -17.23
CA ASP A 58 0.37 27.40 -15.83
C ASP A 58 -0.78 26.58 -15.28
N THR A 59 -1.85 26.45 -16.07
CA THR A 59 -3.01 25.65 -15.69
C THR A 59 -2.61 24.18 -15.51
N TRP A 60 -1.82 23.65 -16.45
CA TRP A 60 -1.37 22.27 -16.40
C TRP A 60 -0.50 22.01 -15.15
N THR A 61 0.44 22.93 -14.87
CA THR A 61 1.30 22.82 -13.69
C THR A 61 0.48 22.83 -12.42
N THR A 62 -0.50 23.73 -12.32
CA THR A 62 -1.38 23.82 -11.16
C THR A 62 -2.15 22.53 -10.97
N GLU A 63 -2.67 21.94 -12.04
CA GLU A 63 -3.40 20.68 -11.97
C GLU A 63 -2.50 19.54 -11.53
N VAL A 64 -1.28 19.45 -12.07
CA VAL A 64 -0.33 18.41 -11.69
C VAL A 64 0.04 18.52 -10.21
N ASP A 65 0.33 19.73 -9.75
CA ASP A 65 0.66 19.96 -8.34
C ASP A 65 -0.51 19.61 -7.43
N GLY A 66 -1.73 19.91 -7.86
CA GLY A 66 -2.94 19.52 -7.13
C GLY A 66 -3.08 18.01 -7.02
N ARG A 67 -2.80 17.28 -8.10
CA ARG A 67 -2.85 15.82 -8.09
C ARG A 67 -1.78 15.22 -7.20
N ARG A 68 -0.57 15.79 -7.22
CA ARG A 68 0.52 15.36 -6.35
C ARG A 68 0.13 15.53 -4.88
N SER A 69 -0.48 16.66 -4.54
CA SER A 69 -0.97 16.89 -3.17
C SER A 69 -2.02 15.87 -2.77
N ARG A 70 -2.94 15.54 -3.67
CA ARG A 70 -3.98 14.53 -3.40
C ARG A 70 -3.38 13.16 -3.17
N ILE A 71 -2.34 12.79 -3.93
CA ILE A 71 -1.65 11.52 -3.75
C ILE A 71 -1.08 11.43 -2.32
N LYS A 72 -0.42 12.49 -1.87
CA LYS A 72 0.13 12.54 -0.52
C LYS A 72 -0.95 12.45 0.55
N ILE A 73 -2.05 13.16 0.35
CA ILE A 73 -3.18 13.15 1.29
C ILE A 73 -3.80 11.75 1.35
N LEU A 74 -4.03 11.12 0.19
CA LEU A 74 -4.62 9.79 0.14
C LEU A 74 -3.72 8.76 0.82
N LEU A 75 -2.43 8.82 0.55
CA LEU A 75 -1.49 7.90 1.20
C LEU A 75 -1.51 8.10 2.71
N GLY A 76 -1.50 9.36 3.17
CA GLY A 76 -1.57 9.69 4.58
C GLY A 76 -2.85 9.22 5.25
N LYS A 77 -3.95 9.09 4.49
CA LYS A 77 -5.21 8.56 5.02
C LYS A 77 -5.26 7.04 5.01
N LEU A 78 -4.67 6.42 3.98
CA LEU A 78 -4.71 4.97 3.82
C LEU A 78 -3.78 4.25 4.78
N GLU A 79 -2.59 4.79 5.02
CA GLU A 79 -1.62 4.13 5.90
C GLU A 79 -2.16 3.86 7.29
N PRO A 80 -2.78 4.84 7.98
CA PRO A 80 -3.35 4.57 9.31
C PRO A 80 -4.47 3.53 9.28
N ILE A 81 -5.27 3.52 8.21
CA ILE A 81 -6.35 2.54 8.06
C ILE A 81 -5.77 1.13 7.95
N ILE A 82 -4.73 0.97 7.14
CA ILE A 82 -4.06 -0.31 6.97
C ILE A 82 -3.41 -0.74 8.28
N ASP A 83 -2.73 0.17 8.96
CA ASP A 83 -2.10 -0.11 10.25
C ASP A 83 -3.11 -0.52 11.29
N ALA A 84 -4.26 0.16 11.36
CA ALA A 84 -5.33 -0.17 12.28
C ALA A 84 -5.88 -1.58 11.98
N LYS A 85 -6.02 -1.92 10.71
CA LYS A 85 -6.48 -3.25 10.33
C LYS A 85 -5.48 -4.32 10.73
N ILE A 86 -4.19 -4.07 10.50
CA ILE A 86 -3.13 -5.00 10.91
C ILE A 86 -3.20 -5.24 12.41
N LYS A 87 -3.33 -4.18 13.20
CA LYS A 87 -3.40 -4.29 14.66
C LYS A 87 -4.64 -5.03 15.15
N SER A 88 -5.71 -5.01 14.37
CA SER A 88 -6.96 -5.67 14.74
C SER A 88 -6.94 -7.17 14.48
N LEU A 89 -5.95 -7.65 13.71
CA LEU A 89 -5.85 -9.06 13.34
C LEU A 89 -4.94 -9.81 14.28
N PRO A 90 -5.23 -11.09 14.57
CA PRO A 90 -4.31 -11.90 15.35
C PRO A 90 -3.01 -12.08 14.60
N GLU A 91 -1.88 -11.99 15.31
CA GLU A 91 -0.57 -12.15 14.72
C GLU A 91 -0.37 -13.53 14.12
N ASN A 92 -0.93 -14.53 14.78
CA ASN A 92 -0.81 -15.92 14.37
C ASN A 92 -2.18 -16.54 14.26
N VAL A 93 -2.32 -17.48 13.35
CA VAL A 93 -3.55 -18.21 13.12
C VAL A 93 -3.22 -19.69 12.99
N SER A 94 -4.23 -20.55 13.02
CA SER A 94 -4.01 -21.97 12.79
C SER A 94 -3.60 -22.19 11.32
N PRO A 95 -2.85 -23.28 11.04
CA PRO A 95 -2.51 -23.60 9.67
C PRO A 95 -3.73 -23.74 8.76
N GLY A 96 -4.83 -24.26 9.29
CA GLY A 96 -6.08 -24.38 8.54
C GLY A 96 -6.67 -23.04 8.16
N GLU A 97 -6.68 -22.11 9.09
CA GLU A 97 -7.16 -20.74 8.81
C GLU A 97 -6.30 -20.05 7.76
N ALA A 98 -4.99 -20.20 7.88
CA ALA A 98 -4.07 -19.62 6.91
C ALA A 98 -4.30 -20.20 5.51
N LYS A 99 -4.51 -21.51 5.43
CA LYS A 99 -4.79 -22.19 4.18
C LYS A 99 -6.10 -21.69 3.56
N MET A 100 -7.14 -21.57 4.37
CA MET A 100 -8.43 -21.06 3.90
C MET A 100 -8.32 -19.65 3.37
N TYR A 101 -7.62 -18.79 4.09
CA TYR A 101 -7.40 -17.43 3.65
C TYR A 101 -6.69 -17.39 2.28
N ASN A 102 -5.63 -18.17 2.13
CA ASN A 102 -4.87 -18.20 0.90
C ASN A 102 -5.69 -18.75 -0.27
N MET A 103 -6.56 -19.69 -0.01
CA MET A 103 -7.46 -20.21 -1.04
C MET A 103 -8.50 -19.16 -1.44
N ASP A 104 -9.09 -18.49 -0.45
CA ASP A 104 -10.15 -17.52 -0.70
C ASP A 104 -9.67 -16.31 -1.49
N LYS A 105 -8.47 -15.83 -1.22
CA LYS A 105 -7.98 -14.64 -1.91
C LYS A 105 -7.74 -14.86 -3.41
N TYR A 106 -7.66 -16.09 -3.85
CA TYR A 106 -7.48 -16.42 -5.26
C TYR A 106 -8.79 -16.84 -5.95
N ARG A 107 -9.92 -16.71 -5.27
CA ARG A 107 -11.21 -17.06 -5.84
C ARG A 107 -11.67 -16.11 -6.94
N TYR A 108 -11.20 -14.93 -6.88
CA TYR A 108 -11.56 -13.91 -7.85
C TYR A 108 -10.50 -13.84 -8.94
#